data_560cd3257740f33a0b7f36dff95fb39e
#
_entry.id   560cd3257740f33a0b7f36dff95fb39e
#
_cell.length_a   1.000
_cell.length_b   1.000
_cell.length_c   1.000
_cell.angle_alpha   90.00
_cell.angle_beta   90.00
_cell.angle_gamma   90.00
#
_symmetry.space_group_name_H-M   'P 1'
#
loop_
_entity.id
_entity.type
_entity.pdbx_description
1 polymer ?
#
loop_
_entity_poly.entity_id
_entity_poly.type
_entity_poly.pdbx_seq_one_letter_code
_entity_poly.pdbx_strand_id
1 'polypeptide(L)'
;GIGLHLTREFVHMHKGTIRVESVPHKSTVFTVILLKGKSHFDESCTFDLSVTELSSGVADLNTDELQEVLNRTYNYTVLVVEDDLDIQSYLQAELKQNFRVLVADNGVKALEVLMSEEVSMVISDVMMPEMNGFDLCRKIKSDIVLSHLPVMLLTALSDDKQQMYGAASGADAYIQKPFNIEVVKLRIIKLLEDRVRLREAYARDASSPAVSVKEEKAGSMDDLFMNRFLKLIEESYA
;
A
#
# COMPACT_ATOMS: atom_id res chain seq x y z
N GLY A 1 35.40 -5.37 -4.40
CA GLY A 1 34.66 -4.98 -3.21
C GLY A 1 33.54 -5.97 -2.91
N ILE A 2 33.10 -6.04 -1.68
CA ILE A 2 32.08 -7.00 -1.16
C ILE A 2 30.79 -6.96 -1.98
N GLY A 3 30.33 -5.78 -2.43
CA GLY A 3 29.08 -5.65 -3.18
C GLY A 3 29.04 -6.41 -4.51
N LEU A 4 30.08 -6.29 -5.34
CA LEU A 4 30.13 -7.01 -6.62
C LEU A 4 30.27 -8.52 -6.45
N HIS A 5 30.93 -8.97 -5.38
CA HIS A 5 31.00 -10.40 -5.06
C HIS A 5 29.60 -10.93 -4.69
N LEU A 6 28.87 -10.20 -3.85
CA LEU A 6 27.50 -10.54 -3.46
C LEU A 6 26.56 -10.56 -4.67
N THR A 7 26.63 -9.54 -5.53
CA THR A 7 25.85 -9.49 -6.78
C THR A 7 26.12 -10.70 -7.67
N ARG A 8 27.37 -11.11 -7.80
CA ARG A 8 27.75 -12.31 -8.57
C ARG A 8 27.14 -13.56 -7.97
N GLU A 9 27.20 -13.74 -6.65
CA GLU A 9 26.62 -14.88 -5.97
C GLU A 9 25.09 -14.95 -6.17
N PHE A 10 24.38 -13.82 -6.04
CA PHE A 10 22.94 -13.79 -6.31
C PHE A 10 22.60 -14.16 -7.76
N VAL A 11 23.34 -13.62 -8.75
CA VAL A 11 23.13 -14.00 -10.15
C VAL A 11 23.36 -15.49 -10.37
N HIS A 12 24.39 -16.07 -9.75
CA HIS A 12 24.66 -17.50 -9.83
C HIS A 12 23.59 -18.35 -9.14
N MET A 13 23.07 -17.94 -7.98
CA MET A 13 21.94 -18.62 -7.30
C MET A 13 20.72 -18.68 -8.23
N HIS A 14 20.49 -17.64 -9.03
CA HIS A 14 19.43 -17.63 -10.05
C HIS A 14 19.82 -18.32 -11.36
N LYS A 15 20.89 -19.14 -11.37
CA LYS A 15 21.41 -19.83 -12.56
C LYS A 15 21.69 -18.88 -13.73
N GLY A 16 21.88 -17.59 -13.42
CA GLY A 16 22.21 -16.55 -14.38
C GLY A 16 23.70 -16.39 -14.62
N THR A 17 24.07 -15.47 -15.48
CA THR A 17 25.46 -15.08 -15.74
C THR A 17 25.65 -13.60 -15.63
N ILE A 18 26.80 -13.17 -15.11
CA ILE A 18 27.22 -11.77 -15.05
C ILE A 18 28.55 -11.61 -15.76
N ARG A 19 28.66 -10.59 -16.61
CA ARG A 19 29.89 -10.20 -17.31
C ARG A 19 30.15 -8.72 -17.06
N VAL A 20 31.44 -8.36 -17.07
CA VAL A 20 31.85 -6.98 -16.96
C VAL A 20 32.88 -6.69 -18.08
N GLU A 21 32.66 -5.60 -18.77
CA GLU A 21 33.57 -5.05 -19.79
C GLU A 21 33.90 -3.63 -19.37
N SER A 22 35.19 -3.30 -19.28
CA SER A 22 35.64 -1.98 -18.85
C SER A 22 36.70 -1.44 -19.80
N VAL A 23 36.49 -0.22 -20.26
CA VAL A 23 37.47 0.54 -21.01
C VAL A 23 37.97 1.68 -20.13
N PRO A 24 39.25 1.71 -19.75
CA PRO A 24 39.80 2.75 -18.90
C PRO A 24 39.46 4.16 -19.41
N HIS A 25 39.02 5.03 -18.52
CA HIS A 25 38.60 6.41 -18.77
C HIS A 25 37.43 6.61 -19.75
N LYS A 26 36.70 5.53 -20.12
CA LYS A 26 35.52 5.62 -21.00
C LYS A 26 34.26 5.09 -20.31
N SER A 27 34.19 3.78 -20.05
CA SER A 27 32.97 3.18 -19.49
C SER A 27 33.26 1.82 -18.87
N THR A 28 32.42 1.42 -17.95
CA THR A 28 32.33 0.05 -17.44
C THR A 28 30.89 -0.43 -17.63
N VAL A 29 30.71 -1.54 -18.35
CA VAL A 29 29.43 -2.13 -18.67
C VAL A 29 29.30 -3.46 -17.90
N PHE A 30 28.25 -3.60 -17.12
CA PHE A 30 27.87 -4.85 -16.48
C PHE A 30 26.68 -5.44 -17.25
N THR A 31 26.83 -6.68 -17.71
CA THR A 31 25.76 -7.44 -18.36
C THR A 31 25.33 -8.58 -17.46
N VAL A 32 24.07 -8.57 -17.05
CA VAL A 32 23.46 -9.65 -16.26
C VAL A 32 22.42 -10.35 -17.12
N ILE A 33 22.50 -11.68 -17.20
CA ILE A 33 21.54 -12.52 -17.91
C ILE A 33 20.90 -13.45 -16.89
N LEU A 34 19.58 -13.34 -16.74
CA LEU A 34 18.78 -14.21 -15.90
C LEU A 34 17.84 -15.06 -16.77
N LEU A 35 17.61 -16.30 -16.37
CA LEU A 35 16.67 -17.18 -17.06
C LEU A 35 15.24 -16.82 -16.64
N LYS A 36 14.33 -16.75 -17.61
CA LYS A 36 12.92 -16.46 -17.35
C LYS A 36 12.18 -17.73 -16.94
N GLY A 37 11.29 -17.59 -15.96
CA GLY A 37 10.44 -18.70 -15.48
C GLY A 37 11.06 -19.50 -14.35
N LYS A 38 10.45 -20.64 -14.00
CA LYS A 38 10.82 -21.47 -12.83
C LYS A 38 11.56 -22.76 -13.18
N SER A 39 11.58 -23.15 -14.45
CA SER A 39 12.07 -24.47 -14.92
C SER A 39 13.57 -24.72 -14.68
N HIS A 40 14.32 -23.69 -14.34
CA HIS A 40 15.76 -23.79 -14.08
C HIS A 40 16.12 -23.89 -12.59
N PHE A 41 15.12 -23.84 -11.70
CA PHE A 41 15.29 -24.09 -10.27
C PHE A 41 14.99 -25.55 -9.95
N ASP A 42 15.68 -26.09 -8.94
CA ASP A 42 15.45 -27.46 -8.47
C ASP A 42 14.11 -27.55 -7.73
N GLU A 43 13.49 -28.73 -7.68
CA GLU A 43 12.23 -28.98 -6.96
C GLU A 43 12.30 -28.69 -5.45
N SER A 44 13.51 -28.61 -4.89
CA SER A 44 13.75 -28.22 -3.49
C SER A 44 13.65 -26.71 -3.26
N CYS A 45 13.62 -25.89 -4.31
CA CYS A 45 13.42 -24.46 -4.18
C CYS A 45 11.94 -24.22 -3.88
N THR A 46 11.62 -23.96 -2.63
CA THR A 46 10.32 -23.45 -2.24
C THR A 46 10.25 -21.98 -2.68
N PHE A 47 9.43 -21.74 -3.70
CA PHE A 47 9.03 -20.35 -4.01
C PHE A 47 8.04 -19.96 -2.93
N ASP A 48 8.54 -19.24 -1.93
CA ASP A 48 7.69 -18.65 -0.93
C ASP A 48 6.87 -17.53 -1.60
N LEU A 49 5.75 -17.94 -2.17
CA LEU A 49 4.66 -17.06 -2.55
C LEU A 49 3.81 -16.75 -1.32
N SER A 50 4.39 -16.84 -0.13
CA SER A 50 3.71 -16.38 1.07
C SER A 50 3.46 -14.87 0.90
N VAL A 51 2.40 -14.59 0.19
CA VAL A 51 1.54 -13.44 0.39
C VAL A 51 0.97 -13.67 1.79
N THR A 52 1.88 -13.63 2.78
CA THR A 52 1.54 -13.67 4.19
C THR A 52 0.69 -12.44 4.41
N GLU A 53 -0.62 -12.67 4.66
CA GLU A 53 -1.67 -11.69 4.94
C GLU A 53 -2.55 -11.18 3.78
N LEU A 54 -2.71 -11.92 2.68
CA LEU A 54 -3.98 -11.87 1.95
C LEU A 54 -5.02 -12.79 2.62
N SER A 55 -4.98 -12.85 3.95
CA SER A 55 -5.93 -13.65 4.71
C SER A 55 -7.31 -13.00 4.69
N SER A 56 -8.25 -13.73 4.16
CA SER A 56 -9.70 -13.56 4.09
C SER A 56 -10.24 -12.73 2.92
N GLY A 57 -10.36 -13.35 1.76
CA GLY A 57 -11.17 -12.85 0.63
C GLY A 57 -10.56 -13.03 -0.76
N VAL A 58 -9.23 -13.16 -0.88
CA VAL A 58 -8.57 -13.41 -2.19
C VAL A 58 -8.06 -14.85 -2.29
N ALA A 59 -7.92 -15.57 -1.17
CA ALA A 59 -7.44 -16.95 -1.13
C ALA A 59 -8.39 -17.97 -1.81
N ASP A 60 -9.65 -17.60 -2.01
CA ASP A 60 -10.68 -18.48 -2.61
C ASP A 60 -10.94 -18.18 -4.10
N LEU A 61 -10.30 -17.16 -4.70
CA LEU A 61 -10.46 -16.85 -6.11
C LEU A 61 -9.66 -17.82 -6.98
N ASN A 62 -10.30 -18.38 -7.99
CA ASN A 62 -9.60 -19.13 -9.01
C ASN A 62 -8.78 -18.19 -9.92
N THR A 63 -7.88 -18.75 -10.74
CA THR A 63 -6.94 -17.96 -11.57
C THR A 63 -7.68 -17.03 -12.54
N ASP A 64 -8.84 -17.43 -13.05
CA ASP A 64 -9.61 -16.65 -14.01
C ASP A 64 -10.31 -15.45 -13.33
N GLU A 65 -10.86 -15.65 -12.14
CA GLU A 65 -11.43 -14.59 -11.31
C GLU A 65 -10.39 -13.54 -10.91
N LEU A 66 -9.18 -13.98 -10.55
CA LEU A 66 -8.06 -13.08 -10.25
C LEU A 66 -7.68 -12.22 -11.46
N GLN A 67 -7.64 -12.81 -12.65
CA GLN A 67 -7.34 -12.08 -13.90
C GLN A 67 -8.46 -11.08 -14.24
N GLU A 68 -9.72 -11.43 -14.01
CA GLU A 68 -10.84 -10.51 -14.21
C GLU A 68 -10.74 -9.29 -13.29
N VAL A 69 -10.46 -9.50 -12.01
CA VAL A 69 -10.26 -8.43 -11.01
C VAL A 69 -9.07 -7.53 -11.38
N LEU A 70 -7.95 -8.11 -11.81
CA LEU A 70 -6.75 -7.36 -12.20
C LEU A 70 -6.91 -6.56 -13.50
N ASN A 71 -7.82 -6.97 -14.40
CA ASN A 71 -8.05 -6.30 -15.68
C ASN A 71 -9.19 -5.27 -15.62
N ARG A 72 -9.93 -5.21 -14.50
CA ARG A 72 -11.06 -4.29 -14.33
C ARG A 72 -10.59 -2.86 -14.13
N THR A 73 -11.31 -1.90 -14.72
CA THR A 73 -11.11 -0.48 -14.44
C THR A 73 -11.99 -0.04 -13.28
N TYR A 74 -11.41 0.69 -12.35
CA TYR A 74 -12.06 1.19 -11.14
C TYR A 74 -12.12 2.72 -11.15
N ASN A 75 -13.21 3.29 -10.68
CA ASN A 75 -13.37 4.74 -10.57
C ASN A 75 -12.76 5.27 -9.25
N TYR A 76 -11.48 4.95 -9.02
CA TYR A 76 -10.73 5.41 -7.86
C TYR A 76 -9.50 6.19 -8.31
N THR A 77 -9.15 7.22 -7.52
CA THR A 77 -7.93 8.00 -7.71
C THR A 77 -6.88 7.56 -6.71
N VAL A 78 -5.75 7.08 -7.19
CA VAL A 78 -4.61 6.64 -6.37
C VAL A 78 -3.49 7.68 -6.48
N LEU A 79 -3.02 8.21 -5.36
CA LEU A 79 -1.85 9.07 -5.29
C LEU A 79 -0.60 8.21 -5.02
N VAL A 80 0.34 8.24 -5.95
CA VAL A 80 1.66 7.59 -5.83
C VAL A 80 2.68 8.64 -5.42
N VAL A 81 3.37 8.40 -4.31
CA VAL A 81 4.41 9.28 -3.76
C VAL A 81 5.73 8.53 -3.76
N GLU A 82 6.64 8.92 -4.64
CA GLU A 82 7.93 8.25 -4.89
C GLU A 82 8.90 9.28 -5.45
N ASP A 83 10.10 9.38 -4.89
CA ASP A 83 11.14 10.32 -5.34
C ASP A 83 11.99 9.79 -6.49
N ASP A 84 12.07 8.47 -6.65
CA ASP A 84 12.73 7.84 -7.80
C ASP A 84 11.78 7.87 -9.01
N LEU A 85 12.19 8.64 -10.04
CA LEU A 85 11.39 8.85 -11.26
C LEU A 85 11.14 7.57 -12.07
N ASP A 86 12.06 6.61 -12.03
CA ASP A 86 11.92 5.34 -12.75
C ASP A 86 10.85 4.46 -12.06
N ILE A 87 10.90 4.37 -10.74
CA ILE A 87 9.92 3.64 -9.94
C ILE A 87 8.55 4.33 -10.01
N GLN A 88 8.51 5.66 -9.90
CA GLN A 88 7.28 6.45 -10.02
C GLN A 88 6.62 6.24 -11.38
N SER A 89 7.40 6.34 -12.48
CA SER A 89 6.92 6.13 -13.85
C SER A 89 6.41 4.70 -14.07
N TYR A 90 7.10 3.71 -13.52
CA TYR A 90 6.69 2.31 -13.56
C TYR A 90 5.34 2.11 -12.85
N LEU A 91 5.24 2.55 -11.60
CA LEU A 91 3.98 2.44 -10.83
C LEU A 91 2.83 3.18 -11.53
N GLN A 92 3.10 4.39 -12.04
CA GLN A 92 2.10 5.16 -12.77
C GLN A 92 1.62 4.43 -14.03
N ALA A 93 2.53 3.87 -14.83
CA ALA A 93 2.19 3.17 -16.07
C ALA A 93 1.34 1.92 -15.79
N GLU A 94 1.71 1.14 -14.79
CA GLU A 94 1.03 -0.09 -14.43
C GLU A 94 -0.35 0.17 -13.78
N LEU A 95 -0.43 1.13 -12.86
CA LEU A 95 -1.67 1.42 -12.15
C LEU A 95 -2.70 2.18 -12.99
N LYS A 96 -2.26 2.96 -13.99
CA LYS A 96 -3.17 3.66 -14.92
C LYS A 96 -4.09 2.73 -15.72
N GLN A 97 -3.76 1.48 -15.84
CA GLN A 97 -4.62 0.49 -16.50
C GLN A 97 -5.92 0.28 -15.73
N ASN A 98 -5.90 0.48 -14.41
CA ASN A 98 -7.01 0.17 -13.51
C ASN A 98 -7.57 1.39 -12.78
N PHE A 99 -6.75 2.45 -12.56
CA PHE A 99 -7.08 3.59 -11.69
C PHE A 99 -6.73 4.93 -12.35
N ARG A 100 -7.35 6.02 -11.90
CA ARG A 100 -6.81 7.36 -12.10
C ARG A 100 -5.58 7.53 -11.19
N VAL A 101 -4.42 7.86 -11.74
CA VAL A 101 -3.18 7.98 -10.98
C VAL A 101 -2.69 9.42 -10.96
N LEU A 102 -2.48 9.94 -9.77
CA LEU A 102 -1.76 11.17 -9.48
C LEU A 102 -0.39 10.83 -8.92
N VAL A 103 0.59 11.69 -9.07
CA VAL A 103 1.97 11.49 -8.61
C VAL A 103 2.48 12.68 -7.82
N ALA A 104 3.36 12.42 -6.85
CA ALA A 104 4.10 13.42 -6.11
C ALA A 104 5.51 12.89 -5.82
N ASP A 105 6.53 13.76 -5.76
CA ASP A 105 7.93 13.37 -5.60
C ASP A 105 8.36 13.26 -4.13
N ASN A 106 7.53 13.76 -3.20
CA ASN A 106 7.78 13.72 -1.75
C ASN A 106 6.50 13.95 -0.96
N GLY A 107 6.58 13.76 0.36
CA GLY A 107 5.43 13.90 1.24
C GLY A 107 4.85 15.32 1.33
N VAL A 108 5.63 16.37 1.08
CA VAL A 108 5.14 17.76 1.10
C VAL A 108 4.24 18.01 -0.10
N LYS A 109 4.69 17.68 -1.31
CA LYS A 109 3.88 17.79 -2.53
C LYS A 109 2.66 16.87 -2.48
N ALA A 110 2.78 15.69 -1.84
CA ALA A 110 1.65 14.80 -1.64
C ALA A 110 0.53 15.46 -0.84
N LEU A 111 0.86 16.19 0.22
CA LEU A 111 -0.15 16.94 1.01
C LEU A 111 -0.80 18.06 0.18
N GLU A 112 -0.06 18.76 -0.69
CA GLU A 112 -0.62 19.77 -1.59
C GLU A 112 -1.64 19.15 -2.55
N VAL A 113 -1.32 17.99 -3.13
CA VAL A 113 -2.24 17.24 -4.00
C VAL A 113 -3.49 16.80 -3.22
N LEU A 114 -3.34 16.31 -1.99
CA LEU A 114 -4.47 15.88 -1.14
C LEU A 114 -5.40 17.03 -0.74
N MET A 115 -4.91 18.28 -0.75
CA MET A 115 -5.72 19.47 -0.48
C MET A 115 -6.47 19.97 -1.72
N SER A 116 -6.02 19.64 -2.92
CA SER A 116 -6.55 20.16 -4.19
C SER A 116 -7.33 19.14 -5.02
N GLU A 117 -7.11 17.86 -4.81
CA GLU A 117 -7.67 16.78 -5.62
C GLU A 117 -8.38 15.74 -4.74
N GLU A 118 -9.44 15.14 -5.29
CA GLU A 118 -10.10 14.00 -4.64
C GLU A 118 -9.27 12.73 -4.82
N VAL A 119 -8.68 12.23 -3.74
CA VAL A 119 -7.87 11.02 -3.69
C VAL A 119 -8.62 9.94 -2.92
N SER A 120 -8.61 8.71 -3.44
CA SER A 120 -9.23 7.55 -2.80
C SER A 120 -8.25 6.77 -1.92
N MET A 121 -6.95 6.80 -2.24
CA MET A 121 -5.89 6.07 -1.54
C MET A 121 -4.52 6.69 -1.82
N VAL A 122 -3.60 6.56 -0.87
CA VAL A 122 -2.20 6.97 -1.00
C VAL A 122 -1.29 5.75 -0.99
N ILE A 123 -0.35 5.68 -1.94
CA ILE A 123 0.77 4.73 -1.95
C ILE A 123 2.03 5.57 -1.83
N SER A 124 2.85 5.33 -0.83
CA SER A 124 4.05 6.14 -0.60
C SER A 124 5.28 5.28 -0.36
N ASP A 125 6.40 5.64 -0.99
CA ASP A 125 7.69 5.17 -0.49
C ASP A 125 7.92 5.68 0.93
N VAL A 126 8.68 4.91 1.70
CA VAL A 126 9.10 5.30 3.05
C VAL A 126 10.28 6.27 3.01
N MET A 127 11.24 6.03 2.14
CA MET A 127 12.53 6.73 2.13
C MET A 127 12.56 7.85 1.08
N MET A 128 12.02 9.01 1.41
CA MET A 128 11.98 10.17 0.51
C MET A 128 12.59 11.41 1.17
N PRO A 129 13.12 12.37 0.37
CA PRO A 129 13.60 13.65 0.86
C PRO A 129 12.46 14.52 1.42
N GLU A 130 12.80 15.55 2.19
CA GLU A 130 11.92 16.55 2.80
C GLU A 130 10.93 15.95 3.82
N MET A 131 10.04 15.08 3.39
CA MET A 131 9.07 14.38 4.23
C MET A 131 8.99 12.92 3.81
N ASN A 132 9.42 12.03 4.69
CA ASN A 132 9.36 10.59 4.49
C ASN A 132 7.92 10.04 4.56
N GLY A 133 7.72 8.80 4.07
CA GLY A 133 6.40 8.17 4.02
C GLY A 133 5.76 7.93 5.38
N PHE A 134 6.54 7.70 6.44
CA PHE A 134 5.99 7.54 7.80
C PHE A 134 5.43 8.86 8.33
N ASP A 135 6.15 9.97 8.11
CA ASP A 135 5.70 11.30 8.54
C ASP A 135 4.48 11.76 7.73
N LEU A 136 4.46 11.47 6.42
CA LEU A 136 3.29 11.70 5.58
C LEU A 136 2.08 10.92 6.09
N CYS A 137 2.23 9.62 6.33
CA CYS A 137 1.17 8.76 6.85
C CYS A 137 0.63 9.29 8.17
N ARG A 138 1.50 9.63 9.12
CA ARG A 138 1.11 10.18 10.42
C ARG A 138 0.31 11.48 10.27
N LYS A 139 0.72 12.39 9.37
CA LYS A 139 -0.03 13.62 9.08
C LYS A 139 -1.41 13.34 8.50
N ILE A 140 -1.50 12.43 7.52
CA ILE A 140 -2.78 12.02 6.95
C ILE A 140 -3.69 11.44 8.03
N LYS A 141 -3.18 10.52 8.88
CA LYS A 141 -3.99 9.85 9.90
C LYS A 141 -4.37 10.73 11.08
N SER A 142 -3.62 11.80 11.34
CA SER A 142 -3.95 12.78 12.38
C SER A 142 -4.86 13.91 11.90
N ASP A 143 -5.06 14.06 10.60
CA ASP A 143 -5.94 15.08 10.03
C ASP A 143 -7.39 14.59 10.00
N ILE A 144 -8.36 15.39 10.49
CA ILE A 144 -9.77 15.01 10.59
C ILE A 144 -10.38 14.72 9.21
N VAL A 145 -9.97 15.47 8.19
CA VAL A 145 -10.50 15.33 6.83
C VAL A 145 -9.83 14.18 6.08
N LEU A 146 -8.53 13.97 6.26
CA LEU A 146 -7.73 12.99 5.51
C LEU A 146 -7.60 11.64 6.21
N SER A 147 -7.87 11.53 7.51
CA SER A 147 -7.66 10.31 8.32
C SER A 147 -8.38 9.08 7.77
N HIS A 148 -9.47 9.31 7.05
CA HIS A 148 -10.22 8.25 6.39
C HIS A 148 -9.49 7.64 5.18
N LEU A 149 -8.48 8.26 4.59
CA LEU A 149 -7.77 7.74 3.41
C LEU A 149 -6.91 6.53 3.77
N PRO A 150 -7.01 5.41 3.04
CA PRO A 150 -6.05 4.32 3.17
C PRO A 150 -4.67 4.77 2.72
N VAL A 151 -3.67 4.39 3.51
CA VAL A 151 -2.26 4.64 3.21
C VAL A 151 -1.52 3.32 3.15
N MET A 152 -0.91 3.03 2.00
CA MET A 152 -0.01 1.89 1.80
C MET A 152 1.42 2.40 1.71
N LEU A 153 2.33 1.80 2.47
CA LEU A 153 3.75 2.13 2.45
C LEU A 153 4.55 1.08 1.70
N LEU A 154 5.39 1.53 0.77
CA LEU A 154 6.39 0.72 0.09
C LEU A 154 7.72 0.87 0.84
N THR A 155 8.35 -0.23 1.24
CA THR A 155 9.50 -0.17 2.15
C THR A 155 10.58 -1.17 1.78
N ALA A 156 11.85 -0.78 1.98
CA ALA A 156 12.99 -1.69 1.93
C ALA A 156 13.33 -2.30 3.30
N LEU A 157 12.57 -1.97 4.36
CA LEU A 157 12.83 -2.46 5.71
C LEU A 157 12.41 -3.92 5.86
N SER A 158 13.18 -4.68 6.63
CA SER A 158 12.83 -6.05 7.03
C SER A 158 11.66 -6.06 8.04
N ASP A 159 10.96 -7.19 8.12
CA ASP A 159 9.74 -7.38 8.93
C ASP A 159 9.85 -6.89 10.39
N ASP A 160 10.98 -7.13 11.06
CA ASP A 160 11.19 -6.72 12.45
C ASP A 160 11.13 -5.19 12.65
N LYS A 161 11.65 -4.43 11.68
CA LYS A 161 11.60 -2.96 11.71
C LYS A 161 10.25 -2.43 11.22
N GLN A 162 9.60 -3.13 10.31
CA GLN A 162 8.24 -2.79 9.87
C GLN A 162 7.25 -2.88 11.03
N GLN A 163 7.33 -3.92 11.87
CA GLN A 163 6.45 -4.06 13.03
C GLN A 163 6.64 -2.93 14.05
N MET A 164 7.88 -2.48 14.28
CA MET A 164 8.16 -1.39 15.22
C MET A 164 7.70 -0.02 14.73
N TYR A 165 7.97 0.32 13.47
CA TYR A 165 7.57 1.62 12.90
C TYR A 165 6.13 1.61 12.36
N GLY A 166 5.64 0.43 11.96
CA GLY A 166 4.32 0.21 11.43
C GLY A 166 3.21 0.51 12.42
N ALA A 167 3.31 -0.02 13.64
CA ALA A 167 2.34 0.23 14.70
C ALA A 167 2.24 1.72 15.08
N ALA A 168 3.32 2.49 14.89
CA ALA A 168 3.37 3.92 15.24
C ALA A 168 2.91 4.85 14.12
N SER A 169 2.89 4.41 12.85
CA SER A 169 2.55 5.27 11.70
C SER A 169 1.06 5.26 11.34
N GLY A 170 0.32 4.21 11.72
CA GLY A 170 -1.09 4.05 11.39
C GLY A 170 -1.36 3.70 9.92
N ALA A 171 -0.39 3.23 9.17
CA ALA A 171 -0.58 2.79 7.79
C ALA A 171 -1.49 1.55 7.70
N ASP A 172 -2.34 1.50 6.68
CA ASP A 172 -3.31 0.42 6.47
C ASP A 172 -2.67 -0.81 5.81
N ALA A 173 -1.53 -0.63 5.12
CA ALA A 173 -0.76 -1.72 4.54
C ALA A 173 0.73 -1.37 4.36
N TYR A 174 1.54 -2.43 4.32
CA TYR A 174 2.97 -2.36 4.00
C TYR A 174 3.27 -3.35 2.88
N ILE A 175 4.12 -2.95 1.94
CA ILE A 175 4.64 -3.84 0.89
C ILE A 175 6.15 -3.67 0.84
N GLN A 176 6.87 -4.78 0.96
CA GLN A 176 8.32 -4.79 0.90
C GLN A 176 8.81 -4.69 -0.54
N LYS A 177 9.81 -3.83 -0.79
CA LYS A 177 10.58 -3.78 -2.04
C LYS A 177 11.65 -4.89 -2.04
N PRO A 178 11.82 -5.67 -3.14
CA PRO A 178 11.11 -5.60 -4.42
C PRO A 178 9.73 -6.25 -4.37
N PHE A 179 8.74 -5.67 -5.05
CA PHE A 179 7.35 -6.13 -5.04
C PHE A 179 6.87 -6.61 -6.42
N ASN A 180 5.83 -7.44 -6.41
CA ASN A 180 5.05 -7.77 -7.61
C ASN A 180 3.91 -6.76 -7.75
N ILE A 181 3.77 -6.17 -8.93
CA ILE A 181 2.74 -5.15 -9.21
C ILE A 181 1.32 -5.70 -9.09
N GLU A 182 1.09 -6.97 -9.40
CA GLU A 182 -0.21 -7.62 -9.23
C GLU A 182 -0.62 -7.67 -7.76
N VAL A 183 0.34 -7.93 -6.85
CA VAL A 183 0.12 -7.90 -5.40
C VAL A 183 -0.24 -6.49 -4.94
N VAL A 184 0.43 -5.47 -5.48
CA VAL A 184 0.10 -4.06 -5.20
C VAL A 184 -1.33 -3.75 -5.64
N LYS A 185 -1.70 -4.10 -6.89
CA LYS A 185 -3.05 -3.90 -7.44
C LYS A 185 -4.13 -4.58 -6.57
N LEU A 186 -3.94 -5.83 -6.21
CA LEU A 186 -4.89 -6.58 -5.38
C LEU A 186 -5.03 -5.95 -3.98
N ARG A 187 -3.94 -5.49 -3.39
CA ARG A 187 -3.98 -4.83 -2.07
C ARG A 187 -4.72 -3.50 -2.12
N ILE A 188 -4.53 -2.71 -3.20
CA ILE A 188 -5.28 -1.47 -3.45
C ILE A 188 -6.77 -1.78 -3.49
N ILE A 189 -7.17 -2.72 -4.35
CA ILE A 189 -8.57 -3.08 -4.56
C ILE A 189 -9.21 -3.50 -3.23
N LYS A 190 -8.55 -4.40 -2.49
CA LYS A 190 -9.05 -4.88 -1.21
C LYS A 190 -9.24 -3.74 -0.20
N LEU A 191 -8.27 -2.86 -0.02
CA LEU A 191 -8.37 -1.75 0.92
C LEU A 191 -9.51 -0.79 0.56
N LEU A 192 -9.73 -0.55 -0.72
CA LEU A 192 -10.81 0.32 -1.18
C LEU A 192 -12.19 -0.34 -1.03
N GLU A 193 -12.32 -1.64 -1.33
CA GLU A 193 -13.56 -2.39 -1.15
C GLU A 193 -13.94 -2.54 0.33
N ASP A 194 -12.99 -2.83 1.20
CA ASP A 194 -13.24 -2.95 2.64
C ASP A 194 -13.78 -1.62 3.21
N ARG A 195 -13.30 -0.48 2.69
CA ARG A 195 -13.85 0.83 3.04
C ARG A 195 -15.25 1.06 2.56
N VAL A 196 -15.58 0.67 1.34
CA VAL A 196 -16.95 0.77 0.83
C VAL A 196 -17.89 -0.06 1.70
N ARG A 197 -17.51 -1.29 2.03
CA ARG A 197 -18.29 -2.19 2.91
C ARG A 197 -18.53 -1.59 4.30
N LEU A 198 -17.47 -1.03 4.91
CA LEU A 198 -17.60 -0.35 6.21
C LEU A 198 -18.55 0.85 6.13
N ARG A 199 -18.41 1.69 5.11
CA ARG A 199 -19.28 2.85 4.92
C ARG A 199 -20.76 2.46 4.73
N GLU A 200 -21.02 1.40 3.96
CA GLU A 200 -22.36 0.87 3.77
C GLU A 200 -22.94 0.25 5.05
N ALA A 201 -22.12 -0.43 5.87
CA ALA A 201 -22.55 -0.96 7.14
C ALA A 201 -22.98 0.16 8.10
N TYR A 202 -22.17 1.20 8.27
CA TYR A 202 -22.51 2.35 9.09
C TYR A 202 -23.73 3.14 8.55
N ALA A 203 -23.88 3.25 7.23
CA ALA A 203 -25.06 3.91 6.64
C ALA A 203 -26.36 3.14 6.89
N ARG A 204 -26.31 1.82 6.95
CA ARG A 204 -27.48 0.99 7.29
C ARG A 204 -27.87 1.11 8.75
N ASP A 205 -26.90 1.15 9.65
CA ASP A 205 -27.16 1.33 11.08
C ASP A 205 -27.72 2.73 11.39
N ALA A 206 -27.24 3.76 10.70
CA ALA A 206 -27.75 5.13 10.83
C ALA A 206 -29.16 5.32 10.24
N SER A 207 -29.60 4.46 9.31
CA SER A 207 -30.94 4.51 8.71
C SER A 207 -31.97 3.61 9.41
N SER A 208 -31.58 2.90 10.45
CA SER A 208 -32.52 2.12 11.27
C SER A 208 -33.32 3.05 12.20
N PRO A 209 -34.67 3.09 12.12
CA PRO A 209 -35.44 3.98 12.97
C PRO A 209 -35.34 3.51 14.41
N ALA A 210 -34.79 4.38 15.26
CA ALA A 210 -34.85 4.36 16.71
C ALA A 210 -34.61 2.99 17.37
N VAL A 211 -33.37 2.72 17.68
CA VAL A 211 -33.07 1.83 18.78
C VAL A 211 -33.67 2.49 20.04
N SER A 212 -34.81 1.96 20.52
CA SER A 212 -35.28 2.27 21.83
C SER A 212 -34.17 1.89 22.81
N VAL A 213 -33.56 2.89 23.42
CA VAL A 213 -32.58 2.73 24.49
C VAL A 213 -33.21 1.94 25.60
N LYS A 214 -33.01 0.62 25.62
CA LYS A 214 -33.11 -0.16 26.85
C LYS A 214 -31.80 0.13 27.59
N GLU A 215 -31.98 0.83 28.71
CA GLU A 215 -30.94 0.95 29.73
C GLU A 215 -30.50 -0.44 30.17
N GLU A 216 -29.39 -0.94 29.67
CA GLU A 216 -28.64 -2.03 30.32
C GLU A 216 -27.13 -1.85 30.09
N LYS A 217 -26.51 -1.50 31.21
CA LYS A 217 -25.09 -1.64 31.59
C LYS A 217 -24.03 -0.86 30.83
N ALA A 218 -23.52 0.13 31.52
CA ALA A 218 -22.23 0.82 31.28
C ALA A 218 -21.15 -0.15 30.82
N GLY A 219 -20.61 0.08 29.60
CA GLY A 219 -19.63 -0.82 29.04
C GLY A 219 -18.45 -0.20 28.34
N SER A 220 -18.57 0.77 27.49
CA SER A 220 -17.45 1.19 26.67
C SER A 220 -17.24 2.71 26.68
N MET A 221 -15.99 3.14 26.62
CA MET A 221 -15.62 4.57 26.47
C MET A 221 -16.25 5.18 25.20
N ASP A 222 -16.48 4.36 24.18
CA ASP A 222 -17.12 4.75 22.92
C ASP A 222 -18.60 5.08 23.10
N ASP A 223 -19.32 4.34 23.95
CA ASP A 223 -20.74 4.60 24.26
C ASP A 223 -20.89 5.92 25.04
N LEU A 224 -20.00 6.20 25.95
CA LEU A 224 -19.94 7.47 26.69
C LEU A 224 -19.62 8.66 25.76
N PHE A 225 -18.73 8.48 24.80
CA PHE A 225 -18.37 9.48 23.82
C PHE A 225 -19.56 9.77 22.88
N MET A 226 -20.19 8.74 22.33
CA MET A 226 -21.35 8.88 21.43
C MET A 226 -22.53 9.57 22.12
N ASN A 227 -22.85 9.19 23.34
CA ASN A 227 -23.93 9.83 24.10
C ASN A 227 -23.63 11.31 24.40
N ARG A 228 -22.37 11.64 24.68
CA ARG A 228 -21.96 13.04 24.93
C ARG A 228 -21.97 13.86 23.65
N PHE A 229 -21.59 13.25 22.51
CA PHE A 229 -21.61 13.89 21.20
C PHE A 229 -23.03 14.18 20.71
N LEU A 230 -23.97 13.23 20.84
CA LEU A 230 -25.38 13.42 20.50
C LEU A 230 -26.03 14.52 21.34
N LYS A 231 -25.71 14.56 22.65
CA LYS A 231 -26.22 15.60 23.54
C LYS A 231 -25.73 16.98 23.19
N LEU A 232 -24.47 17.13 22.76
CA LEU A 232 -23.90 18.40 22.27
C LEU A 232 -24.55 18.86 20.97
N ILE A 233 -24.92 17.95 20.07
CA ILE A 233 -25.66 18.27 18.85
C ILE A 233 -27.06 18.77 19.19
N GLU A 234 -27.80 18.09 20.05
CA GLU A 234 -29.14 18.50 20.49
C GLU A 234 -29.13 19.88 21.16
N GLU A 235 -28.14 20.17 21.99
CA GLU A 235 -27.98 21.47 22.66
C GLU A 235 -27.53 22.60 21.69
N SER A 236 -26.95 22.28 20.54
CA SER A 236 -26.48 23.27 19.56
C SER A 236 -27.50 23.61 18.48
N TYR A 237 -28.57 22.82 18.34
CA TYR A 237 -29.62 23.00 17.32
C TYR A 237 -31.03 23.20 17.92
N ALA A 238 -31.15 23.40 19.23
CA ALA A 238 -32.34 23.83 19.93
C ALA A 238 -32.27 25.34 20.24
#